data_565ae2c65d5c79a9a20e044c48fe8f72
#
_entry.id   565ae2c65d5c79a9a20e044c48fe8f72
#
_cell.length_a   1.000
_cell.length_b   1.000
_cell.length_c   1.000
_cell.angle_alpha   90.00
_cell.angle_beta   90.00
_cell.angle_gamma   90.00
#
_symmetry.space_group_name_H-M   'P 1'
#
loop_
_entity.id
_entity.type
_entity.pdbx_description
1 polymer ?
#
loop_
_entity_poly.entity_id
_entity_poly.type
_entity_poly.pdbx_seq_one_letter_code
_entity_poly.pdbx_strand_id
1 'polypeptide(L)'
;MEHPITVYITADTLISSLGANTRENIKAIREYRSGITRHEAGIISDTSILAATIQPEQWERAKNLGTYTRLEQLFILAIQDILSHSEMNLADEDCGL
;
A
#
# COMPACT_ATOMS: atom_id res chain seq x y z
N MET A 1 37.37 7.46 -15.89
CA MET A 1 36.12 8.24 -15.80
C MET A 1 34.97 7.29 -15.56
N GLU A 2 34.28 7.50 -14.47
CA GLU A 2 33.11 6.69 -14.14
C GLU A 2 31.90 7.19 -14.92
N HIS A 3 31.13 6.27 -15.45
CA HIS A 3 29.85 6.62 -16.06
C HIS A 3 28.79 6.70 -14.98
N PRO A 4 27.91 7.72 -14.99
CA PRO A 4 26.83 7.78 -14.01
C PRO A 4 25.88 6.59 -14.19
N ILE A 5 25.49 6.01 -13.08
CA ILE A 5 24.46 4.97 -13.05
C ILE A 5 23.10 5.66 -13.06
N THR A 6 22.27 5.33 -14.03
CA THR A 6 20.92 5.85 -14.10
C THR A 6 19.97 4.84 -13.53
N VAL A 7 19.15 5.28 -12.59
CA VAL A 7 18.11 4.46 -11.95
C VAL A 7 16.74 5.02 -12.34
N TYR A 8 15.84 4.15 -12.72
CA TYR A 8 14.49 4.53 -13.12
C TYR A 8 13.46 3.96 -12.14
N ILE A 9 12.44 4.76 -11.85
CA ILE A 9 11.24 4.28 -11.15
C ILE A 9 10.23 3.91 -12.22
N THR A 10 9.97 2.62 -12.39
CA THR A 10 9.09 2.12 -13.45
C THR A 10 7.65 1.98 -13.02
N ALA A 11 7.42 1.84 -11.72
CA ALA A 11 6.07 1.76 -11.16
C ALA A 11 6.11 2.12 -9.68
N ASP A 12 4.98 2.60 -9.17
CA ASP A 12 4.80 2.88 -7.75
C ASP A 12 3.40 2.46 -7.31
N THR A 13 3.25 2.27 -6.01
CA THR A 13 1.95 2.03 -5.41
C THR A 13 1.95 2.53 -3.96
N LEU A 14 0.76 2.76 -3.45
CA LEU A 14 0.55 3.22 -2.08
C LEU A 14 -0.76 2.64 -1.57
N ILE A 15 -0.68 1.95 -0.44
CA ILE A 15 -1.87 1.43 0.24
C ILE A 15 -2.04 2.18 1.56
N SER A 16 -3.21 2.76 1.74
CA SER A 16 -3.56 3.48 2.98
C SER A 16 -5.06 3.34 3.23
N SER A 17 -5.53 3.97 4.30
CA SER A 17 -6.97 4.04 4.58
C SER A 17 -7.77 4.74 3.48
N LEU A 18 -7.12 5.50 2.60
CA LEU A 18 -7.77 6.26 1.52
C LEU A 18 -7.84 5.49 0.22
N GLY A 19 -7.04 4.46 0.04
CA GLY A 19 -7.06 3.71 -1.21
C GLY A 19 -6.06 2.58 -1.27
N ALA A 20 -6.18 1.77 -2.30
CA ALA A 20 -5.39 0.57 -2.51
C ALA A 20 -4.24 0.76 -3.51
N ASN A 21 -4.12 1.94 -4.10
CA ASN A 21 -3.05 2.28 -5.04
C ASN A 21 -2.82 3.79 -5.04
N THR A 22 -1.78 4.22 -5.74
CA THR A 22 -1.40 5.65 -5.80
C THR A 22 -2.54 6.51 -6.35
N ARG A 23 -3.21 6.06 -7.41
CA ARG A 23 -4.30 6.82 -8.04
C ARG A 23 -5.44 7.09 -7.06
N GLU A 24 -5.90 6.08 -6.34
CA GLU A 24 -6.98 6.22 -5.37
C GLU A 24 -6.61 7.16 -4.24
N ASN A 25 -5.36 7.07 -3.75
CA ASN A 25 -4.86 7.96 -2.70
C ASN A 25 -4.81 9.42 -3.16
N ILE A 26 -4.28 9.67 -4.35
CA ILE A 26 -4.20 11.04 -4.90
C ILE A 26 -5.60 11.60 -5.12
N LYS A 27 -6.53 10.80 -5.64
CA LYS A 27 -7.91 11.21 -5.84
C LYS A 27 -8.56 11.64 -4.52
N ALA A 28 -8.39 10.84 -3.47
CA ALA A 28 -8.94 11.14 -2.16
C ALA A 28 -8.35 12.45 -1.58
N ILE A 29 -7.05 12.66 -1.74
CA ILE A 29 -6.38 13.88 -1.28
C ILE A 29 -6.92 15.10 -2.04
N ARG A 30 -7.12 14.99 -3.34
CA ARG A 30 -7.69 16.08 -4.15
C ARG A 30 -9.12 16.41 -3.76
N GLU A 31 -9.86 15.45 -3.23
CA GLU A 31 -11.21 15.62 -2.73
C GLU A 31 -11.23 16.07 -1.26
N TYR A 32 -10.07 16.38 -0.67
CA TYR A 32 -9.90 16.79 0.73
C TYR A 32 -10.43 15.73 1.72
N ARG A 33 -10.35 14.45 1.36
CA ARG A 33 -10.75 13.36 2.25
C ARG A 33 -9.61 13.02 3.20
N SER A 34 -9.96 12.70 4.45
CA SER A 34 -9.04 12.18 5.45
C SER A 34 -9.44 10.76 5.82
N GLY A 35 -8.44 9.90 6.00
CA GLY A 35 -8.66 8.54 6.50
C GLY A 35 -8.58 8.45 8.02
N ILE A 36 -8.34 9.56 8.70
CA ILE A 36 -8.24 9.58 10.16
C ILE A 36 -9.63 9.58 10.76
N THR A 37 -9.91 8.62 11.62
CA THR A 37 -11.18 8.51 12.34
C THR A 37 -10.93 8.26 13.82
N ARG A 38 -11.93 8.59 14.65
CA ARG A 38 -11.87 8.32 16.09
C ARG A 38 -12.22 6.86 16.36
N HIS A 39 -11.37 6.22 17.14
CA HIS A 39 -11.59 4.85 17.62
C HIS A 39 -11.82 4.89 19.12
N GLU A 40 -12.95 4.34 19.55
CA GLU A 40 -13.31 4.32 20.96
C GLU A 40 -12.36 3.41 21.75
N ALA A 41 -12.27 3.70 23.07
CA ALA A 41 -11.44 2.91 23.98
C ALA A 41 -11.83 1.43 23.93
N GLY A 42 -10.82 0.55 23.96
CA GLY A 42 -11.01 -0.89 23.96
C GLY A 42 -11.03 -1.55 22.57
N ILE A 43 -10.97 -0.78 21.48
CA ILE A 43 -10.93 -1.32 20.10
C ILE A 43 -9.49 -1.46 19.64
N ILE A 44 -8.72 -0.39 19.64
CA ILE A 44 -7.31 -0.38 19.22
C ILE A 44 -6.40 -0.11 20.41
N SER A 45 -6.83 0.72 21.32
CA SER A 45 -6.09 1.17 22.49
C SER A 45 -7.00 1.19 23.69
N ASP A 46 -6.41 1.22 24.89
CA ASP A 46 -7.16 1.36 26.15
C ASP A 46 -7.85 2.72 26.26
N THR A 47 -7.42 3.70 25.50
CA THR A 47 -8.01 5.03 25.44
C THR A 47 -8.53 5.31 24.03
N SER A 48 -9.45 6.26 23.91
CA SER A 48 -9.92 6.77 22.64
C SER A 48 -8.76 7.43 21.88
N ILE A 49 -8.57 7.09 20.61
CA ILE A 49 -7.50 7.65 19.78
C ILE A 49 -8.03 8.04 18.39
N LEU A 50 -7.28 8.93 17.74
CA LEU A 50 -7.47 9.25 16.32
C LEU A 50 -6.45 8.46 15.53
N ALA A 51 -6.90 7.69 14.56
CA ALA A 51 -6.02 6.86 13.74
C ALA A 51 -6.61 6.63 12.35
N ALA A 52 -5.72 6.41 11.38
CA ALA A 52 -6.10 5.96 10.05
C ALA A 52 -5.83 4.46 9.96
N THR A 53 -6.85 3.69 9.61
CA THR A 53 -6.73 2.22 9.50
C THR A 53 -7.11 1.76 8.11
N ILE A 54 -6.49 0.66 7.68
CA ILE A 54 -6.88 0.01 6.42
C ILE A 54 -8.32 -0.50 6.58
N GLN A 55 -9.17 -0.16 5.63
CA GLN A 55 -10.60 -0.44 5.71
C GLN A 55 -10.90 -1.92 5.47
N PRO A 56 -12.00 -2.44 6.05
CA PRO A 56 -12.39 -3.84 5.84
C PRO A 56 -12.49 -4.25 4.38
N GLU A 57 -13.02 -3.37 3.52
CA GLU A 57 -13.16 -3.63 2.09
C GLU A 57 -11.82 -3.84 1.40
N GLN A 58 -10.77 -3.18 1.90
CA GLN A 58 -9.43 -3.33 1.37
C GLN A 58 -8.84 -4.70 1.69
N TRP A 59 -9.19 -5.27 2.85
CA TRP A 59 -8.74 -6.60 3.25
C TRP A 59 -9.38 -7.74 2.44
N GLU A 60 -10.50 -7.50 1.78
CA GLU A 60 -11.13 -8.50 0.91
C GLU A 60 -10.19 -8.95 -0.21
N ARG A 61 -9.32 -8.08 -0.70
CA ARG A 61 -8.33 -8.42 -1.71
C ARG A 61 -7.27 -9.39 -1.19
N ALA A 62 -7.13 -9.48 0.12
CA ALA A 62 -6.13 -10.32 0.79
C ALA A 62 -6.73 -11.61 1.35
N LYS A 63 -7.99 -11.93 1.09
CA LYS A 63 -8.66 -13.09 1.70
C LYS A 63 -7.99 -14.42 1.39
N ASN A 64 -7.32 -14.54 0.24
CA ASN A 64 -6.58 -15.75 -0.14
C ASN A 64 -5.16 -15.79 0.43
N LEU A 65 -4.78 -14.77 1.19
CA LEU A 65 -3.46 -14.63 1.80
C LEU A 65 -3.52 -14.83 3.33
N GLY A 66 -4.51 -15.55 3.82
CA GLY A 66 -4.77 -15.69 5.25
C GLY A 66 -3.65 -16.34 6.06
N THR A 67 -2.73 -17.07 5.41
CA THR A 67 -1.56 -17.67 6.07
C THR A 67 -0.44 -16.66 6.34
N TYR A 68 -0.52 -15.48 5.75
CA TYR A 68 0.47 -14.42 5.92
C TYR A 68 0.03 -13.41 6.97
N THR A 69 0.98 -12.72 7.59
CA THR A 69 0.68 -11.62 8.50
C THR A 69 0.03 -10.45 7.73
N ARG A 70 -0.61 -9.53 8.47
CA ARG A 70 -1.22 -8.36 7.84
C ARG A 70 -0.20 -7.51 7.07
N LEU A 71 0.99 -7.32 7.63
CA LEU A 71 2.05 -6.57 6.94
C LEU A 71 2.47 -7.27 5.66
N GLU A 72 2.69 -8.59 5.71
CA GLU A 72 3.04 -9.37 4.53
C GLU A 72 1.94 -9.30 3.46
N GLN A 73 0.67 -9.38 3.87
CA GLN A 73 -0.46 -9.23 2.95
C GLN A 73 -0.43 -7.89 2.22
N LEU A 74 -0.14 -6.80 2.92
CA LEU A 74 -0.04 -5.48 2.29
C LEU A 74 1.10 -5.42 1.28
N PHE A 75 2.27 -5.97 1.62
CA PHE A 75 3.39 -6.03 0.69
C PHE A 75 3.07 -6.85 -0.56
N ILE A 76 2.43 -8.01 -0.39
CA ILE A 76 2.05 -8.86 -1.52
C ILE A 76 1.06 -8.13 -2.43
N LEU A 77 0.04 -7.49 -1.86
CA LEU A 77 -0.92 -6.70 -2.65
C LEU A 77 -0.25 -5.56 -3.41
N ALA A 78 0.69 -4.87 -2.76
CA ALA A 78 1.44 -3.79 -3.39
C ALA A 78 2.28 -4.29 -4.56
N ILE A 79 2.98 -5.40 -4.39
CA ILE A 79 3.80 -6.00 -5.45
C ILE A 79 2.92 -6.47 -6.61
N GLN A 80 1.78 -7.08 -6.33
CA GLN A 80 0.83 -7.51 -7.35
C GLN A 80 0.31 -6.32 -8.17
N ASP A 81 0.03 -5.20 -7.52
CA ASP A 81 -0.41 -3.98 -8.20
C ASP A 81 0.67 -3.46 -9.14
N ILE A 82 1.92 -3.39 -8.66
CA ILE A 82 3.06 -2.96 -9.48
C ILE A 82 3.24 -3.86 -10.68
N LEU A 83 3.19 -5.17 -10.51
CA LEU A 83 3.37 -6.14 -11.58
C LEU A 83 2.25 -6.09 -12.62
N SER A 84 1.04 -5.74 -12.21
CA SER A 84 -0.11 -5.62 -13.12
C SER A 84 -0.02 -4.37 -14.02
N HIS A 85 0.75 -3.37 -13.62
CA HIS A 85 0.89 -2.10 -14.33
C HIS A 85 2.27 -1.90 -14.94
N SER A 86 3.12 -2.93 -14.95
CA SER A 86 4.51 -2.82 -15.38
C SER A 86 4.95 -4.13 -16.02
N GLU A 87 5.94 -4.05 -16.91
CA GLU A 87 6.56 -5.20 -17.54
C GLU A 87 7.78 -5.69 -16.75
N MET A 88 7.94 -5.26 -15.51
CA MET A 88 9.08 -5.65 -14.68
C MET A 88 9.11 -7.14 -14.42
N ASN A 89 10.32 -7.70 -14.47
CA ASN A 89 10.61 -9.04 -14.01
C ASN A 89 11.38 -8.95 -12.68
N LEU A 90 10.75 -9.37 -11.60
CA LEU A 90 11.37 -9.30 -10.27
C LEU A 90 12.58 -10.23 -10.12
N ALA A 91 12.70 -11.24 -11.00
CA ALA A 91 13.85 -12.13 -11.02
C ALA A 91 15.06 -11.52 -11.74
N ASP A 92 14.89 -10.40 -12.42
CA ASP A 92 15.99 -9.70 -13.09
C ASP A 92 16.89 -9.06 -12.04
N GLU A 93 18.20 -9.26 -12.14
CA GLU A 93 19.16 -8.73 -11.18
C GLU A 93 19.26 -7.19 -11.19
N ASP A 94 18.78 -6.54 -12.25
CA ASP A 94 18.70 -5.08 -12.34
C ASP A 94 17.41 -4.52 -11.74
N CYS A 95 16.51 -5.38 -11.25
CA CYS A 95 15.25 -4.99 -10.64
C CYS A 95 15.37 -4.97 -9.12
N GLY A 96 14.87 -3.90 -8.49
CA GLY A 96 14.86 -3.76 -7.05
C GLY A 96 13.56 -3.15 -6.53
N LEU A 97 13.32 -3.37 -5.28
CA LEU A 97 12.20 -2.77 -4.56
C LEU A 97 12.65 -1.58 -3.75
#